data_2c8ccd81489640369fd9a6b9f6045455
#
_entry.id   2c8ccd81489640369fd9a6b9f6045455
#
_cell.length_a   1.000
_cell.length_b   1.000
_cell.length_c   1.000
_cell.angle_alpha   90.00
_cell.angle_beta   90.00
_cell.angle_gamma   90.00
#
_symmetry.space_group_name_H-M   'P 1'
#
loop_
_entity.id
_entity.type
_entity.pdbx_description
1 polymer ?
#
loop_
_entity_poly.entity_id
_entity_poly.type
_entity_poly.pdbx_seq_one_letter_code
_entity_poly.pdbx_strand_id
1 'polypeptide(L)'
;ESDITFYEARERPMSGSMRQVEGGGMATLLEDRVVMWDAEASRLLHEKGFYGRPVGERLGLSLVESAYLLEKGLISIVDRSGRALDRKSFATKARAIESEFDRKYSVYRDLRERRLVVKTGFKFGSHFRVYKQVQGSCKAPHSEYLVHTIAPDHVFLPPVLSRAVRLAHSVRKQMIFAYSSETGTGLSGDSVKYL
;
A
#
# COMPACT_ATOMS: atom_id res chain seq x y z
N GLU A 1 -0.53 -15.87 -22.48
CA GLU A 1 0.18 -15.04 -21.45
C GLU A 1 -0.13 -13.59 -21.79
N SER A 2 -1.19 -13.07 -21.22
CA SER A 2 -1.52 -11.65 -21.34
C SER A 2 -1.02 -10.97 -20.08
N ASP A 3 0.22 -10.46 -20.14
CA ASP A 3 0.69 -9.50 -19.15
C ASP A 3 -0.30 -8.35 -19.11
N ILE A 4 -0.96 -8.16 -17.98
CA ILE A 4 -1.73 -6.96 -17.73
C ILE A 4 -0.73 -5.82 -17.64
N THR A 5 -0.52 -5.16 -18.76
CA THR A 5 0.30 -3.95 -18.82
C THR A 5 -0.50 -2.85 -18.13
N PHE A 6 -0.20 -2.58 -16.87
CA PHE A 6 -0.56 -1.28 -16.30
C PHE A 6 0.07 -0.25 -17.20
N TYR A 7 -0.74 0.50 -17.94
CA TYR A 7 -0.32 1.49 -18.92
C TYR A 7 0.85 2.29 -18.34
N GLU A 8 2.04 2.16 -18.93
CA GLU A 8 3.20 2.94 -18.54
C GLU A 8 2.81 4.42 -18.64
N ALA A 9 2.69 5.05 -17.49
CA ALA A 9 2.48 6.49 -17.44
C ALA A 9 3.74 7.13 -18.03
N ARG A 10 3.62 7.61 -19.28
CA ARG A 10 4.69 8.31 -19.99
C ARG A 10 5.33 9.33 -19.07
N GLU A 11 6.65 9.27 -19.02
CA GLU A 11 7.54 10.13 -18.28
C GLU A 11 7.16 11.61 -18.42
N ARG A 12 6.53 12.15 -17.38
CA ARG A 12 6.65 13.58 -17.08
C ARG A 12 7.18 13.66 -15.65
N PRO A 13 8.30 14.38 -15.44
CA PRO A 13 8.83 14.54 -14.11
C PRO A 13 7.74 15.19 -13.26
N MET A 14 7.42 14.59 -12.12
CA MET A 14 6.71 15.27 -11.05
C MET A 14 7.55 16.48 -10.66
N SER A 15 7.27 17.65 -11.21
CA SER A 15 7.79 18.92 -10.71
C SER A 15 7.04 19.23 -9.41
N GLY A 16 7.57 18.73 -8.37
CA GLY A 16 7.12 18.82 -7.01
C GLY A 16 7.92 17.80 -6.26
N SER A 17 9.24 18.06 -6.16
CA SER A 17 10.13 17.35 -5.28
C SER A 17 9.43 17.09 -3.95
N MET A 18 9.11 15.82 -3.64
CA MET A 18 9.03 15.38 -2.25
C MET A 18 10.47 15.43 -1.69
N ARG A 19 11.09 16.63 -1.77
CA ARG A 19 12.28 16.91 -1.00
C ARG A 19 11.86 16.78 0.44
N GLN A 20 12.52 15.84 1.11
CA GLN A 20 12.69 15.70 2.53
C GLN A 20 11.85 16.71 3.32
N VAL A 21 10.76 16.24 3.93
CA VAL A 21 10.31 16.85 5.16
C VAL A 21 11.50 16.63 6.09
N GLU A 22 12.36 17.65 6.23
CA GLU A 22 13.42 17.67 7.23
C GLU A 22 12.74 17.46 8.57
N GLY A 23 12.93 16.27 9.18
CA GLY A 23 12.18 15.81 10.33
C GLY A 23 10.94 15.03 9.92
N GLY A 24 11.10 13.87 9.24
CA GLY A 24 10.01 12.95 8.96
C GLY A 24 9.16 12.73 10.21
N GLY A 25 7.84 13.01 10.13
CA GLY A 25 6.95 12.98 11.28
C GLY A 25 7.05 11.67 12.05
N MET A 26 6.99 11.73 13.37
CA MET A 26 7.07 10.56 14.23
C MET A 26 5.70 9.89 14.34
N ALA A 27 5.67 8.60 14.06
CA ALA A 27 4.48 7.77 14.16
C ALA A 27 4.67 6.67 15.20
N THR A 28 3.58 6.20 15.78
CA THR A 28 3.61 5.16 16.81
C THR A 28 2.93 3.89 16.30
N LEU A 29 3.64 2.76 16.42
CA LEU A 29 3.05 1.44 16.17
C LEU A 29 2.12 1.08 17.34
N LEU A 30 0.85 0.94 17.05
CA LEU A 30 -0.18 0.41 17.94
C LEU A 30 -0.39 -1.09 17.70
N GLU A 31 -1.55 -1.62 18.06
CA GLU A 31 -1.83 -3.08 17.96
C GLU A 31 -1.81 -3.60 16.52
N ASP A 32 -2.54 -2.93 15.63
CA ASP A 32 -2.81 -3.38 14.25
C ASP A 32 -2.50 -2.31 13.20
N ARG A 33 -2.01 -1.15 13.63
CA ARG A 33 -1.79 0.00 12.76
C ARG A 33 -0.73 0.94 13.31
N VAL A 34 -0.30 1.86 12.48
CA VAL A 34 0.58 2.96 12.88
C VAL A 34 -0.20 4.26 12.88
N VAL A 35 0.01 5.10 13.87
CA VAL A 35 -0.65 6.40 13.98
C VAL A 35 0.38 7.52 13.93
N MET A 36 0.22 8.41 12.98
CA MET A 36 0.92 9.68 12.92
C MET A 36 0.15 10.70 13.76
N TRP A 37 0.83 11.29 14.74
CA TRP A 37 0.22 12.22 15.69
C TRP A 37 0.36 13.68 15.27
N ASP A 38 1.41 13.99 14.53
CA ASP A 38 1.66 15.33 14.03
C ASP A 38 0.65 15.70 12.95
N ALA A 39 -0.09 16.79 13.16
CA ALA A 39 -1.18 17.21 12.27
C ALA A 39 -0.67 17.67 10.90
N GLU A 40 0.45 18.39 10.84
CA GLU A 40 1.00 18.90 9.59
C GLU A 40 1.59 17.75 8.74
N ALA A 41 2.38 16.87 9.35
CA ALA A 41 2.89 15.66 8.68
C ALA A 41 1.73 14.76 8.21
N SER A 42 0.70 14.60 9.03
CA SER A 42 -0.52 13.86 8.69
C SER A 42 -1.20 14.42 7.45
N ARG A 43 -1.39 15.74 7.41
CA ARG A 43 -1.99 16.43 6.28
C ARG A 43 -1.13 16.30 5.02
N LEU A 44 0.17 16.53 5.11
CA LEU A 44 1.08 16.44 3.97
C LEU A 44 1.12 15.04 3.36
N LEU A 45 1.23 14.00 4.19
CA LEU A 45 1.22 12.61 3.72
C LEU A 45 -0.11 12.25 3.06
N HIS A 46 -1.22 12.73 3.62
CA HIS A 46 -2.54 12.45 3.07
C HIS A 46 -2.83 13.20 1.78
N GLU A 47 -2.57 14.51 1.73
CA GLU A 47 -2.91 15.37 0.58
C GLU A 47 -1.97 15.14 -0.61
N LYS A 48 -0.65 15.02 -0.35
CA LYS A 48 0.33 14.86 -1.44
C LYS A 48 0.55 13.41 -1.86
N GLY A 49 0.49 12.46 -0.92
CA GLY A 49 0.79 11.06 -1.18
C GLY A 49 -0.43 10.14 -1.16
N PHE A 50 -1.58 10.66 -0.76
CA PHE A 50 -2.80 9.86 -0.56
C PHE A 50 -2.61 8.70 0.41
N TYR A 51 -1.67 8.82 1.38
CA TYR A 51 -1.44 7.80 2.39
C TYR A 51 -2.49 7.85 3.49
N GLY A 52 -2.70 6.72 4.13
CA GLY A 52 -3.45 6.58 5.34
C GLY A 52 -4.93 6.98 5.28
N ARG A 53 -5.54 6.99 6.43
CA ARG A 53 -6.91 7.43 6.67
C ARG A 53 -6.93 8.50 7.76
N PRO A 54 -7.43 9.70 7.51
CA PRO A 54 -7.58 10.73 8.53
C PRO A 54 -8.54 10.29 9.64
N VAL A 55 -8.15 10.55 10.89
CA VAL A 55 -8.96 10.37 12.09
C VAL A 55 -8.77 11.62 12.96
N GLY A 56 -9.64 12.61 12.77
CA GLY A 56 -9.41 13.95 13.28
C GLY A 56 -8.15 14.56 12.66
N GLU A 57 -7.28 15.12 13.49
CA GLU A 57 -6.00 15.70 13.06
C GLU A 57 -4.87 14.68 12.85
N ARG A 58 -5.15 13.40 13.13
CA ARG A 58 -4.18 12.31 13.05
C ARG A 58 -4.34 11.53 11.77
N LEU A 59 -3.31 10.75 11.40
CA LEU A 59 -3.36 9.87 10.26
C LEU A 59 -3.11 8.42 10.69
N GLY A 60 -4.10 7.57 10.48
CA GLY A 60 -3.96 6.13 10.64
C GLY A 60 -3.37 5.51 9.38
N LEU A 61 -2.26 4.81 9.51
CA LEU A 61 -1.54 4.11 8.44
C LEU A 61 -1.68 2.61 8.63
N SER A 62 -1.86 1.87 7.54
CA SER A 62 -1.74 0.40 7.57
C SER A 62 -0.26 -0.01 7.74
N LEU A 63 -0.03 -1.27 8.12
CA LEU A 63 1.34 -1.78 8.30
C LEU A 63 2.16 -1.69 7.00
N VAL A 64 1.57 -2.01 5.86
CA VAL A 64 2.26 -1.94 4.56
C VAL A 64 2.56 -0.50 4.13
N GLU A 65 1.65 0.45 4.38
CA GLU A 65 1.89 1.88 4.14
C GLU A 65 3.05 2.38 5.01
N SER A 66 3.04 1.99 6.28
CA SER A 66 4.05 2.39 7.26
C SER A 66 5.43 1.84 6.91
N ALA A 67 5.51 0.57 6.49
CA ALA A 67 6.75 -0.04 6.02
C ALA A 67 7.33 0.70 4.81
N TYR A 68 6.48 1.03 3.84
CA TYR A 68 6.89 1.77 2.66
C TYR A 68 7.39 3.19 2.99
N LEU A 69 6.65 3.92 3.83
CA LEU A 69 7.05 5.27 4.25
C LEU A 69 8.34 5.26 5.06
N LEU A 70 8.52 4.26 5.94
CA LEU A 70 9.76 4.05 6.69
C LEU A 70 10.93 3.70 5.76
N GLU A 71 10.70 2.86 4.75
CA GLU A 71 11.70 2.53 3.73
C GLU A 71 12.13 3.77 2.91
N LYS A 72 11.20 4.64 2.58
CA LYS A 72 11.50 5.88 1.85
C LYS A 72 12.05 7.00 2.75
N GLY A 73 12.17 6.76 4.06
CA GLY A 73 12.65 7.78 5.02
C GLY A 73 11.69 8.95 5.22
N LEU A 74 10.41 8.75 4.90
CA LEU A 74 9.37 9.79 5.00
C LEU A 74 8.74 9.87 6.39
N ILE A 75 8.90 8.84 7.22
CA ILE A 75 8.48 8.79 8.62
C ILE A 75 9.51 8.06 9.48
N SER A 76 9.49 8.36 10.77
CA SER A 76 10.12 7.56 11.82
C SER A 76 9.04 6.86 12.63
N ILE A 77 9.28 5.60 13.04
CA ILE A 77 8.30 4.82 13.81
C ILE A 77 8.89 4.45 15.15
N VAL A 78 8.10 4.64 16.20
CA VAL A 78 8.40 4.16 17.55
C VAL A 78 7.37 3.13 18.00
N ASP A 79 7.73 2.24 18.90
CA ASP A 79 6.78 1.37 19.58
C ASP A 79 6.10 2.09 20.76
N ARG A 80 5.19 1.40 21.45
CA ARG A 80 4.46 1.97 22.61
C ARG A 80 5.38 2.38 23.78
N SER A 81 6.58 1.82 23.84
CA SER A 81 7.57 2.19 24.86
C SER A 81 8.44 3.40 24.44
N GLY A 82 8.21 3.96 23.25
CA GLY A 82 8.98 5.06 22.68
C GLY A 82 10.29 4.62 22.01
N ARG A 83 10.53 3.30 21.89
CA ARG A 83 11.73 2.79 21.24
C ARG A 83 11.60 2.89 19.72
N ALA A 84 12.61 3.49 19.07
CA ALA A 84 12.66 3.60 17.62
C ALA A 84 12.72 2.21 16.95
N LEU A 85 11.97 2.06 15.88
CA LEU A 85 11.94 0.86 15.07
C LEU A 85 12.61 1.14 13.73
N ASP A 86 13.68 0.40 13.44
CA ASP A 86 14.24 0.33 12.10
C ASP A 86 13.39 -0.58 11.19
N ARG A 87 13.75 -0.66 9.91
CA ARG A 87 13.01 -1.47 8.92
C ARG A 87 12.87 -2.93 9.34
N LYS A 88 13.96 -3.53 9.88
CA LYS A 88 13.98 -4.95 10.27
C LYS A 88 13.08 -5.20 11.48
N SER A 89 13.24 -4.40 12.52
CA SER A 89 12.45 -4.49 13.76
C SER A 89 10.98 -4.24 13.49
N PHE A 90 10.65 -3.25 12.63
CA PHE A 90 9.28 -2.99 12.21
C PHE A 90 8.68 -4.17 11.44
N ALA A 91 9.39 -4.69 10.43
CA ALA A 91 8.92 -5.83 9.64
C ALA A 91 8.69 -7.08 10.51
N THR A 92 9.57 -7.35 11.48
CA THR A 92 9.39 -8.46 12.44
C THR A 92 8.09 -8.30 13.23
N LYS A 93 7.82 -7.10 13.74
CA LYS A 93 6.56 -6.83 14.47
C LYS A 93 5.33 -6.91 13.54
N ALA A 94 5.44 -6.37 12.32
CA ALA A 94 4.36 -6.40 11.34
C ALA A 94 3.97 -7.83 10.94
N ARG A 95 4.95 -8.72 10.74
CA ARG A 95 4.71 -10.16 10.47
C ARG A 95 4.02 -10.87 11.64
N ALA A 96 4.35 -10.49 12.87
CA ALA A 96 3.68 -11.06 14.05
C ALA A 96 2.22 -10.62 14.15
N ILE A 97 1.88 -9.44 13.65
CA ILE A 97 0.52 -8.88 13.64
C ILE A 97 -0.28 -9.41 12.42
N GLU A 98 0.36 -9.47 11.25
CA GLU A 98 -0.28 -9.83 9.98
C GLU A 98 0.57 -10.90 9.26
N SER A 99 0.10 -12.14 9.26
CA SER A 99 0.82 -13.28 8.65
C SER A 99 1.08 -13.11 7.15
N GLU A 100 0.26 -12.35 6.46
CA GLU A 100 0.37 -12.07 5.02
C GLU A 100 1.18 -10.78 4.72
N PHE A 101 1.82 -10.20 5.73
CA PHE A 101 2.49 -8.90 5.62
C PHE A 101 3.46 -8.84 4.44
N ASP A 102 4.39 -9.78 4.32
CA ASP A 102 5.42 -9.73 3.27
C ASP A 102 4.82 -9.75 1.87
N ARG A 103 3.86 -10.65 1.63
CA ARG A 103 3.15 -10.76 0.36
C ARG A 103 2.41 -9.48 0.00
N LYS A 104 1.70 -8.90 0.97
CA LYS A 104 1.00 -7.63 0.77
C LYS A 104 1.97 -6.49 0.58
N TYR A 105 3.07 -6.48 1.30
CA TYR A 105 4.08 -5.43 1.21
C TYR A 105 4.77 -5.41 -0.15
N SER A 106 5.19 -6.57 -0.69
CA SER A 106 5.81 -6.66 -2.01
C SER A 106 4.89 -6.08 -3.11
N VAL A 107 3.61 -6.46 -3.11
CA VAL A 107 2.63 -5.94 -4.06
C VAL A 107 2.36 -4.45 -3.83
N TYR A 108 2.19 -4.01 -2.57
CA TYR A 108 1.98 -2.60 -2.25
C TYR A 108 3.14 -1.73 -2.74
N ARG A 109 4.38 -2.16 -2.49
CA ARG A 109 5.59 -1.47 -2.90
C ARG A 109 5.66 -1.33 -4.42
N ASP A 110 5.49 -2.42 -5.17
CA ASP A 110 5.52 -2.40 -6.64
C ASP A 110 4.46 -1.45 -7.22
N LEU A 111 3.22 -1.50 -6.72
CA LEU A 111 2.17 -0.58 -7.15
C LEU A 111 2.50 0.89 -6.87
N ARG A 112 3.11 1.18 -5.71
CA ARG A 112 3.53 2.56 -5.35
C ARG A 112 4.72 3.04 -6.18
N GLU A 113 5.66 2.15 -6.51
CA GLU A 113 6.80 2.47 -7.38
C GLU A 113 6.36 2.76 -8.82
N ARG A 114 5.26 2.14 -9.27
CA ARG A 114 4.56 2.50 -10.52
C ARG A 114 3.75 3.80 -10.42
N ARG A 115 3.90 4.56 -9.33
CA ARG A 115 3.21 5.84 -9.07
C ARG A 115 1.69 5.74 -8.97
N LEU A 116 1.16 4.56 -8.68
CA LEU A 116 -0.27 4.36 -8.46
C LEU A 116 -0.65 4.78 -7.04
N VAL A 117 -1.87 5.28 -6.87
CA VAL A 117 -2.44 5.51 -5.54
C VAL A 117 -3.08 4.22 -5.06
N VAL A 118 -2.60 3.73 -3.93
CA VAL A 118 -3.04 2.46 -3.33
C VAL A 118 -3.68 2.72 -1.98
N LYS A 119 -4.90 2.22 -1.79
CA LYS A 119 -5.65 2.28 -0.53
C LYS A 119 -6.10 0.88 -0.12
N THR A 120 -6.46 0.70 1.13
CA THR A 120 -7.02 -0.57 1.61
C THR A 120 -8.31 -0.91 0.86
N GLY A 121 -8.45 -2.17 0.46
CA GLY A 121 -9.60 -2.70 -0.29
C GLY A 121 -10.62 -3.44 0.55
N PHE A 122 -10.49 -3.45 1.89
CA PHE A 122 -11.26 -4.27 2.81
C PHE A 122 -12.78 -4.28 2.56
N LYS A 123 -13.38 -3.11 2.30
CA LYS A 123 -14.83 -3.00 2.01
C LYS A 123 -15.28 -3.75 0.74
N PHE A 124 -14.33 -4.15 -0.11
CA PHE A 124 -14.57 -4.82 -1.37
C PHE A 124 -14.04 -6.26 -1.38
N GLY A 125 -13.71 -6.83 -0.20
CA GLY A 125 -13.15 -8.18 -0.11
C GLY A 125 -11.80 -8.35 -0.84
N SER A 126 -11.07 -7.27 -1.06
CA SER A 126 -9.73 -7.26 -1.67
C SER A 126 -8.72 -6.63 -0.72
N HIS A 127 -7.43 -6.85 -0.96
CA HIS A 127 -6.40 -6.23 -0.13
C HIS A 127 -6.24 -4.75 -0.45
N PHE A 128 -6.26 -4.39 -1.74
CA PHE A 128 -6.06 -3.01 -2.17
C PHE A 128 -7.10 -2.54 -3.17
N ARG A 129 -7.33 -1.23 -3.14
CA ARG A 129 -7.98 -0.45 -4.19
C ARG A 129 -6.91 0.40 -4.85
N VAL A 130 -6.85 0.35 -6.17
CA VAL A 130 -5.84 1.06 -6.93
C VAL A 130 -6.49 2.08 -7.84
N TYR A 131 -5.90 3.26 -7.86
CA TYR A 131 -6.36 4.39 -8.65
C TYR A 131 -5.26 4.76 -9.64
N LYS A 132 -5.64 5.08 -10.86
CA LYS A 132 -4.71 5.74 -11.78
C LYS A 132 -4.35 7.11 -11.21
N GLN A 133 -3.19 7.61 -11.63
CA GLN A 133 -2.64 8.86 -11.12
C GLN A 133 -3.67 10.00 -11.20
N VAL A 134 -3.91 10.65 -10.06
CA VAL A 134 -4.79 11.82 -9.96
C VAL A 134 -3.95 13.07 -10.17
N GLN A 135 -4.16 13.75 -11.28
CA GLN A 135 -3.56 15.07 -11.49
C GLN A 135 -4.39 16.14 -10.77
N GLY A 136 -3.77 16.80 -9.80
CA GLY A 136 -4.19 18.14 -9.35
C GLY A 136 -5.45 18.26 -8.47
N SER A 137 -6.08 17.19 -8.01
CA SER A 137 -7.28 17.28 -7.17
C SER A 137 -7.16 16.42 -5.90
N CYS A 138 -7.52 17.03 -4.74
CA CYS A 138 -7.63 16.33 -3.46
C CYS A 138 -8.74 15.26 -3.41
N LYS A 139 -9.54 15.15 -4.45
CA LYS A 139 -10.56 14.10 -4.58
C LYS A 139 -10.05 13.04 -5.55
N ALA A 140 -9.55 11.94 -5.00
CA ALA A 140 -9.22 10.77 -5.80
C ALA A 140 -10.47 10.33 -6.58
N PRO A 141 -10.40 10.15 -7.90
CA PRO A 141 -11.49 9.59 -8.68
C PRO A 141 -11.81 8.18 -8.16
N HIS A 142 -12.83 7.55 -8.71
CA HIS A 142 -13.16 6.18 -8.35
C HIS A 142 -11.98 5.25 -8.68
N SER A 143 -11.67 4.33 -7.75
CA SER A 143 -10.65 3.30 -8.02
C SER A 143 -11.08 2.45 -9.22
N GLU A 144 -10.14 2.13 -10.10
CA GLU A 144 -10.40 1.29 -11.27
C GLU A 144 -10.20 -0.18 -10.96
N TYR A 145 -9.23 -0.49 -10.09
CA TYR A 145 -8.82 -1.85 -9.82
C TYR A 145 -9.01 -2.22 -8.34
N LEU A 146 -9.38 -3.48 -8.13
CA LEU A 146 -9.31 -4.19 -6.87
C LEU A 146 -8.16 -5.20 -6.98
N VAL A 147 -7.17 -5.12 -6.10
CA VAL A 147 -6.02 -6.03 -6.12
C VAL A 147 -6.09 -6.96 -4.93
N HIS A 148 -6.07 -8.25 -5.21
CA HIS A 148 -6.00 -9.31 -4.21
C HIS A 148 -4.66 -10.01 -4.30
N THR A 149 -3.89 -10.02 -3.21
CA THR A 149 -2.60 -10.70 -3.17
C THR A 149 -2.81 -12.19 -2.92
N ILE A 150 -2.16 -13.03 -3.68
CA ILE A 150 -2.24 -14.49 -3.56
C ILE A 150 -0.85 -15.09 -3.37
N ALA A 151 -0.80 -16.32 -2.90
CA ALA A 151 0.45 -17.08 -2.87
C ALA A 151 0.84 -17.52 -4.29
N PRO A 152 2.14 -17.72 -4.58
CA PRO A 152 2.59 -18.17 -5.92
C PRO A 152 1.99 -19.51 -6.35
N ASP A 153 1.70 -20.38 -5.39
CA ASP A 153 1.12 -21.71 -5.56
C ASP A 153 -0.40 -21.74 -5.37
N HIS A 154 -1.04 -20.56 -5.40
CA HIS A 154 -2.48 -20.44 -5.16
C HIS A 154 -3.30 -21.17 -6.23
N VAL A 155 -4.14 -22.09 -5.79
CA VAL A 155 -5.09 -22.81 -6.65
C VAL A 155 -6.43 -22.08 -6.65
N PHE A 156 -6.85 -21.59 -7.79
CA PHE A 156 -8.16 -20.95 -7.93
C PHE A 156 -9.29 -21.99 -7.95
N LEU A 157 -10.13 -21.92 -6.93
CA LEU A 157 -11.41 -22.64 -6.97
C LEU A 157 -12.42 -21.85 -7.79
N PRO A 158 -13.08 -22.46 -8.82
CA PRO A 158 -13.99 -21.74 -9.71
C PRO A 158 -15.09 -20.93 -9.01
N PRO A 159 -15.72 -21.40 -7.91
CA PRO A 159 -16.72 -20.61 -7.20
C PRO A 159 -16.12 -19.36 -6.51
N VAL A 160 -14.89 -19.44 -6.00
CA VAL A 160 -14.19 -18.32 -5.35
C VAL A 160 -13.83 -17.25 -6.38
N LEU A 161 -13.26 -17.69 -7.52
CA LEU A 161 -12.92 -16.80 -8.62
C LEU A 161 -14.18 -16.11 -9.18
N SER A 162 -15.23 -16.85 -9.43
CA SER A 162 -16.50 -16.29 -9.94
C SER A 162 -17.11 -15.28 -8.96
N ARG A 163 -16.99 -15.50 -7.65
CA ARG A 163 -17.44 -14.55 -6.63
C ARG A 163 -16.64 -13.27 -6.67
N ALA A 164 -15.31 -13.36 -6.74
CA ALA A 164 -14.40 -12.21 -6.77
C ALA A 164 -14.67 -11.35 -8.02
N VAL A 165 -14.79 -11.97 -9.20
CA VAL A 165 -15.07 -11.27 -10.45
C VAL A 165 -16.45 -10.61 -10.42
N ARG A 166 -17.48 -11.30 -9.95
CA ARG A 166 -18.84 -10.71 -9.81
C ARG A 166 -18.85 -9.54 -8.85
N LEU A 167 -18.13 -9.64 -7.74
CA LEU A 167 -18.03 -8.54 -6.78
C LEU A 167 -17.38 -7.30 -7.44
N ALA A 168 -16.26 -7.48 -8.11
CA ALA A 168 -15.59 -6.38 -8.81
C ALA A 168 -16.52 -5.76 -9.88
N HIS A 169 -17.19 -6.58 -10.66
CA HIS A 169 -18.13 -6.13 -11.68
C HIS A 169 -19.31 -5.36 -11.08
N SER A 170 -19.88 -5.81 -9.95
CA SER A 170 -20.99 -5.12 -9.27
C SER A 170 -20.64 -3.71 -8.81
N VAL A 171 -19.37 -3.44 -8.53
CA VAL A 171 -18.87 -2.11 -8.15
C VAL A 171 -18.15 -1.40 -9.31
N ARG A 172 -18.31 -1.89 -10.54
CA ARG A 172 -17.70 -1.34 -11.76
C ARG A 172 -16.18 -1.21 -11.67
N LYS A 173 -15.51 -2.27 -11.21
CA LYS A 173 -14.04 -2.35 -11.06
C LYS A 173 -13.52 -3.63 -11.69
N GLN A 174 -12.25 -3.66 -11.99
CA GLN A 174 -11.55 -4.86 -12.44
C GLN A 174 -10.88 -5.54 -11.24
N MET A 175 -11.01 -6.86 -11.13
CA MET A 175 -10.30 -7.66 -10.16
C MET A 175 -8.95 -8.09 -10.75
N ILE A 176 -7.91 -7.88 -9.98
CA ILE A 176 -6.55 -8.29 -10.31
C ILE A 176 -6.02 -9.15 -9.18
N PHE A 177 -5.44 -10.29 -9.52
CA PHE A 177 -4.71 -11.13 -8.58
C PHE A 177 -3.21 -10.86 -8.76
N ALA A 178 -2.53 -10.59 -7.66
CA ALA A 178 -1.12 -10.25 -7.68
C ALA A 178 -0.32 -11.19 -6.77
N TYR A 179 0.84 -11.64 -7.22
CA TYR A 179 1.74 -12.46 -6.42
C TYR A 179 3.20 -12.08 -6.67
N SER A 180 4.03 -12.28 -5.65
CA SER A 180 5.48 -12.18 -5.78
C SER A 180 6.04 -13.52 -6.23
N SER A 181 6.93 -13.53 -7.22
CA SER A 181 7.53 -14.73 -7.77
C SER A 181 8.66 -15.31 -6.91
N GLU A 182 9.12 -14.59 -5.90
CA GLU A 182 10.18 -15.05 -5.00
C GLU A 182 9.67 -15.22 -3.57
N THR A 183 10.03 -16.33 -2.95
CA THR A 183 9.79 -16.65 -1.54
C THR A 183 10.87 -16.03 -0.63
N GLY A 184 11.28 -14.81 -0.95
CA GLY A 184 12.28 -14.07 -0.18
C GLY A 184 11.63 -13.12 0.84
N THR A 185 12.40 -12.72 1.82
CA THR A 185 12.03 -11.81 2.90
C THR A 185 11.68 -10.38 2.44
N GLY A 186 10.82 -10.22 1.46
CA GLY A 186 10.08 -9.00 1.05
C GLY A 186 10.79 -7.63 1.00
N LEU A 187 12.09 -7.59 1.26
CA LEU A 187 12.82 -6.34 1.44
C LEU A 187 13.69 -5.94 0.24
N SER A 188 13.78 -6.78 -0.81
CA SER A 188 14.64 -6.45 -1.96
C SER A 188 14.31 -7.33 -3.19
N GLY A 189 13.90 -6.72 -4.28
CA GLY A 189 14.02 -7.30 -5.63
C GLY A 189 12.95 -8.27 -6.11
N ASP A 190 11.88 -8.51 -5.35
CA ASP A 190 10.82 -9.44 -5.77
C ASP A 190 10.08 -8.92 -7.02
N SER A 191 10.03 -9.74 -8.05
CA SER A 191 9.19 -9.47 -9.22
C SER A 191 7.73 -9.77 -8.91
N VAL A 192 6.86 -8.77 -9.03
CA VAL A 192 5.42 -8.93 -8.85
C VAL A 192 4.74 -9.20 -10.18
N LYS A 193 3.94 -10.26 -10.24
CA LYS A 193 3.12 -10.62 -11.40
C LYS A 193 1.65 -10.34 -11.12
N TYR A 194 0.93 -9.98 -12.17
CA TYR A 194 -0.47 -9.58 -12.14
C TYR A 194 -1.28 -10.44 -13.11
N LEU A 195 -2.42 -10.98 -12.65
CA LEU A 195 -3.37 -11.81 -13.40
C LEU A 195 -4.75 -11.17 -13.43
#